data_108b186ecd43a84cd9523239b9b9f2b8
#
_entry.id   108b186ecd43a84cd9523239b9b9f2b8
#
_cell.length_a   1.000
_cell.length_b   1.000
_cell.length_c   1.000
_cell.angle_alpha   90.00
_cell.angle_beta   90.00
_cell.angle_gamma   90.00
#
_symmetry.space_group_name_H-M   'P 1'
#
loop_
_entity.id
_entity.type
_entity.pdbx_description
1 polymer ?
#
loop_
_entity_poly.entity_id
_entity_poly.type
_entity_poly.pdbx_seq_one_letter_code
_entity_poly.pdbx_strand_id
1 'polypeptide(L)'
;MKLDGIREKVFLDRYALKGVKGELLEHTXXXXPQEMWKRVARGIAKNEKPKNRKVWEKRFYEVMDGFKFVPGGRILSGAGTNYQVTYFNCFVIPSPKDSREGILDSLKQLVEIQSRSGGVGLNLSSLRPRGARVKKVNGTSSGPVTWAGLFSYATHDVVQQGGTRRGATMLMLWDWHPDIEEFITVKQDLSKINGANLSVCISDEFMEAVKKDKDWNLIFPDLDDPKYDT
;
A
#
# COMPACT_ATOMS: atom_id res chain seq x y z
N MET A 1 24.11 18.89 -10.99
CA MET A 1 23.35 18.75 -12.25
C MET A 1 22.10 19.60 -12.14
N LYS A 2 21.82 20.44 -13.14
CA LYS A 2 20.64 21.28 -13.19
C LYS A 2 19.44 20.43 -13.69
N LEU A 3 18.31 20.58 -13.03
CA LEU A 3 17.07 19.95 -13.52
C LEU A 3 16.41 20.90 -14.52
N ASP A 4 15.79 20.33 -15.54
CA ASP A 4 15.11 21.07 -16.60
C ASP A 4 13.84 20.34 -17.06
N GLY A 5 12.94 21.06 -17.68
CA GLY A 5 11.74 20.51 -18.28
C GLY A 5 10.92 19.64 -17.31
N ILE A 6 10.60 18.43 -17.74
CA ILE A 6 9.76 17.51 -16.97
C ILE A 6 10.42 17.07 -15.66
N ARG A 7 11.77 17.00 -15.64
CA ARG A 7 12.51 16.62 -14.42
C ARG A 7 12.31 17.68 -13.32
N GLU A 8 12.42 18.93 -13.70
CA GLU A 8 12.21 20.06 -12.78
C GLU A 8 10.76 20.06 -12.28
N LYS A 9 9.81 19.92 -13.18
CA LYS A 9 8.38 19.85 -12.81
C LYS A 9 8.11 18.73 -11.81
N VAL A 10 8.60 17.53 -12.08
CA VAL A 10 8.41 16.38 -11.16
C VAL A 10 9.05 16.65 -9.80
N PHE A 11 10.25 17.25 -9.78
CA PHE A 11 10.91 17.63 -8.53
C PHE A 11 10.05 18.62 -7.72
N LEU A 12 9.60 19.69 -8.36
CA LEU A 12 8.82 20.75 -7.70
C LEU A 12 7.46 20.22 -7.22
N ASP A 13 6.81 19.38 -8.02
CA ASP A 13 5.49 18.85 -7.68
C ASP A 13 5.55 17.83 -6.53
N ARG A 14 6.58 16.98 -6.50
CA ARG A 14 6.56 15.75 -5.67
C ARG A 14 7.59 15.71 -4.55
N TYR A 15 8.71 16.40 -4.67
CA TYR A 15 9.84 16.20 -3.75
C TYR A 15 10.30 17.46 -3.04
N ALA A 16 10.16 18.62 -3.67
CA ALA A 16 10.55 19.89 -3.05
C ALA A 16 9.69 20.18 -1.83
N LEU A 17 10.34 20.64 -0.75
CA LEU A 17 9.65 20.99 0.48
C LEU A 17 8.74 22.19 0.23
N LYS A 18 7.50 22.09 0.70
CA LYS A 18 6.49 23.15 0.62
C LYS A 18 6.10 23.60 2.02
N GLY A 19 5.83 24.88 2.15
CA GLY A 19 5.30 25.43 3.38
C GLY A 19 3.81 25.19 3.52
N VAL A 20 3.25 25.70 4.62
CA VAL A 20 1.84 25.47 4.99
C VAL A 20 0.87 26.03 3.95
N LYS A 21 1.25 27.10 3.25
CA LYS A 21 0.44 27.72 2.21
C LYS A 21 0.75 27.18 0.81
N GLY A 22 1.57 26.12 0.71
CA GLY A 22 1.96 25.52 -0.57
C GLY A 22 3.13 26.22 -1.26
N GLU A 23 3.70 27.24 -0.64
CA GLU A 23 4.87 27.94 -1.17
C GLU A 23 6.09 27.02 -1.16
N LEU A 24 6.92 27.11 -2.20
CA LEU A 24 8.14 26.31 -2.30
C LEU A 24 9.20 26.83 -1.32
N LEU A 25 9.74 25.97 -0.50
CA LEU A 25 10.82 26.26 0.44
C LEU A 25 12.17 25.72 -0.07
N GLU A 26 12.17 24.81 -1.03
CA GLU A 26 13.36 24.33 -1.73
C GLU A 26 13.26 24.74 -3.20
N HIS A 27 14.24 25.54 -3.66
CA HIS A 27 14.23 26.10 -5.01
C HIS A 27 15.28 25.43 -5.89
N THR A 28 15.03 25.45 -7.17
CA THR A 28 15.95 24.85 -8.17
C THR A 28 17.09 25.73 -8.54
N UNK A 29 17.17 26.84 -8.00
CA UNK A 29 18.12 27.82 -8.27
C UNK A 29 19.51 27.35 -8.60
N UNK A 30 20.09 27.14 -8.47
CA UNK A 30 21.34 26.74 -8.83
C UNK A 30 21.59 25.26 -8.74
N UNK A 31 21.23 24.82 -7.97
CA UNK A 31 21.64 23.51 -7.82
C UNK A 31 20.48 22.53 -7.67
N UNK A 32 20.12 22.22 -8.34
CA UNK A 32 19.14 21.40 -8.40
C UNK A 32 18.66 20.93 -7.09
N PRO A 33 18.78 19.68 -6.97
CA PRO A 33 18.09 19.23 -5.74
C PRO A 33 19.01 19.23 -4.48
N GLN A 34 20.01 20.03 -4.47
CA GLN A 34 21.00 19.96 -3.39
C GLN A 34 20.40 20.30 -2.01
N GLU A 35 19.44 21.23 -1.94
CA GLU A 35 18.78 21.54 -0.68
C GLU A 35 17.99 20.33 -0.16
N MET A 36 17.31 19.63 -1.06
CA MET A 36 16.63 18.37 -0.71
C MET A 36 17.63 17.32 -0.21
N TRP A 37 18.78 17.16 -0.89
CA TRP A 37 19.82 16.22 -0.44
C TRP A 37 20.29 16.54 0.99
N LYS A 38 20.51 17.84 1.28
CA LYS A 38 20.91 18.29 2.63
C LYS A 38 19.83 17.97 3.67
N ARG A 39 18.57 18.27 3.33
CA ARG A 39 17.44 18.01 4.24
C ARG A 39 17.29 16.51 4.52
N VAL A 40 17.32 15.69 3.47
CA VAL A 40 17.17 14.24 3.58
C VAL A 40 18.35 13.65 4.38
N ALA A 41 19.59 14.04 4.06
CA ALA A 41 20.78 13.57 4.77
C ALA A 41 20.70 13.88 6.26
N ARG A 42 20.32 15.14 6.59
CA ARG A 42 20.15 15.58 7.98
C ARG A 42 19.03 14.81 8.67
N GLY A 43 17.90 14.61 7.98
CA GLY A 43 16.75 13.91 8.52
C GLY A 43 17.07 12.48 8.90
N ILE A 44 17.78 11.76 8.02
CA ILE A 44 18.16 10.36 8.28
C ILE A 44 19.22 10.28 9.38
N ALA A 45 20.22 11.20 9.35
CA ALA A 45 21.31 11.22 10.31
C ALA A 45 20.83 11.47 11.76
N LYS A 46 19.61 12.01 11.96
CA LYS A 46 19.04 12.17 13.32
C LYS A 46 18.98 10.86 14.11
N ASN A 47 18.88 9.74 13.43
CA ASN A 47 18.81 8.42 14.09
C ASN A 47 20.18 7.91 14.55
N GLU A 48 21.26 8.58 14.15
CA GLU A 48 22.61 8.23 14.59
C GLU A 48 22.90 8.77 15.99
N LYS A 49 23.88 8.15 16.66
CA LYS A 49 24.36 8.66 17.95
C LYS A 49 24.79 10.13 17.79
N PRO A 50 24.45 11.01 18.75
CA PRO A 50 24.68 12.45 18.57
C PRO A 50 26.08 12.83 18.09
N LYS A 51 27.12 12.19 18.65
CA LYS A 51 28.52 12.45 18.26
C LYS A 51 28.84 12.11 16.80
N ASN A 52 28.04 11.22 16.18
CA ASN A 52 28.29 10.74 14.81
C ASN A 52 27.40 11.44 13.78
N ARG A 53 26.40 12.22 14.20
CA ARG A 53 25.38 12.77 13.28
C ARG A 53 25.98 13.58 12.14
N LYS A 54 26.93 14.47 12.44
CA LYS A 54 27.56 15.32 11.39
C LYS A 54 28.34 14.49 10.38
N VAL A 55 29.02 13.44 10.85
CA VAL A 55 29.78 12.54 9.95
C VAL A 55 28.82 11.82 9.02
N TRP A 56 27.72 11.26 9.57
CA TRP A 56 26.74 10.54 8.77
C TRP A 56 25.95 11.46 7.85
N GLU A 57 25.59 12.65 8.30
CA GLU A 57 24.95 13.67 7.44
C GLU A 57 25.79 13.94 6.20
N LYS A 58 27.11 14.15 6.40
CA LYS A 58 28.03 14.38 5.29
C LYS A 58 28.09 13.17 4.35
N ARG A 59 28.24 11.96 4.90
CA ARG A 59 28.29 10.71 4.10
C ARG A 59 27.02 10.51 3.29
N PHE A 60 25.85 10.68 3.92
CA PHE A 60 24.57 10.53 3.21
C PHE A 60 24.43 11.57 2.10
N TYR A 61 24.84 12.82 2.36
CA TYR A 61 24.81 13.84 1.32
C TYR A 61 25.73 13.45 0.13
N GLU A 62 26.94 13.03 0.42
CA GLU A 62 27.94 12.69 -0.62
C GLU A 62 27.48 11.56 -1.53
N VAL A 63 26.75 10.58 -1.01
CA VAL A 63 26.24 9.48 -1.86
C VAL A 63 25.02 9.89 -2.67
N MET A 64 24.26 10.90 -2.24
CA MET A 64 23.11 11.41 -3.00
C MET A 64 23.53 12.46 -4.03
N ASP A 65 24.60 13.20 -3.76
CA ASP A 65 25.06 14.27 -4.64
C ASP A 65 25.48 13.69 -6.01
N GLY A 66 25.06 14.37 -7.06
CA GLY A 66 25.30 13.90 -8.42
C GLY A 66 24.48 12.68 -8.81
N PHE A 67 23.46 12.32 -8.01
CA PHE A 67 22.58 11.16 -8.27
C PHE A 67 23.30 9.81 -8.24
N LYS A 68 24.36 9.70 -7.45
CA LYS A 68 25.08 8.42 -7.27
C LYS A 68 24.20 7.38 -6.58
N PHE A 69 23.33 7.83 -5.64
CA PHE A 69 22.31 7.02 -5.00
C PHE A 69 21.07 7.89 -4.78
N VAL A 70 19.90 7.35 -5.13
CA VAL A 70 18.64 8.08 -4.98
C VAL A 70 17.72 7.26 -4.07
N PRO A 71 17.43 7.75 -2.86
CA PRO A 71 16.48 7.08 -1.97
C PRO A 71 15.07 6.99 -2.57
N GLY A 72 14.26 6.10 -2.02
CA GLY A 72 12.85 5.98 -2.42
C GLY A 72 12.09 7.30 -2.26
N GLY A 73 11.08 7.50 -3.11
CA GLY A 73 10.35 8.77 -3.19
C GLY A 73 9.76 9.24 -1.85
N ARG A 74 9.31 8.33 -0.99
CA ARG A 74 8.77 8.72 0.32
C ARG A 74 9.84 9.24 1.27
N ILE A 75 11.07 8.75 1.14
CA ILE A 75 12.20 9.29 1.89
C ILE A 75 12.52 10.69 1.38
N LEU A 76 12.56 10.86 0.06
CA LEU A 76 12.86 12.17 -0.56
C LEU A 76 11.83 13.23 -0.15
N SER A 77 10.54 12.89 -0.14
CA SER A 77 9.48 13.85 0.19
C SER A 77 9.29 14.06 1.68
N GLY A 78 9.62 13.06 2.53
CA GLY A 78 9.29 13.10 3.94
C GLY A 78 10.45 13.31 4.90
N ALA A 79 11.67 12.85 4.55
CA ALA A 79 12.78 12.91 5.50
C ALA A 79 13.21 14.36 5.77
N GLY A 80 13.36 14.70 7.05
CA GLY A 80 13.75 16.03 7.47
C GLY A 80 12.63 17.06 7.41
N THR A 81 11.40 16.63 7.23
CA THR A 81 10.20 17.48 7.29
C THR A 81 9.46 17.26 8.62
N ASN A 82 8.43 18.06 8.86
CA ASN A 82 7.52 17.90 9.99
C ASN A 82 6.24 17.13 9.58
N TYR A 83 6.21 16.58 8.38
CA TYR A 83 5.04 15.81 7.89
C TYR A 83 4.93 14.48 8.63
N GLN A 84 3.71 14.08 8.95
CA GLN A 84 3.44 12.78 9.54
C GLN A 84 3.26 11.74 8.42
N VAL A 85 4.36 11.31 7.83
CA VAL A 85 4.37 10.37 6.70
C VAL A 85 5.29 9.19 7.01
N THR A 86 5.00 8.05 6.39
CA THR A 86 5.87 6.87 6.50
C THR A 86 7.00 6.94 5.48
N TYR A 87 8.15 6.37 5.83
CA TYR A 87 9.26 6.19 4.89
C TYR A 87 9.19 4.84 4.18
N PHE A 88 8.34 3.94 4.64
CA PHE A 88 8.12 2.65 3.99
C PHE A 88 7.10 2.80 2.87
N ASN A 89 7.36 2.16 1.74
CA ASN A 89 6.48 2.26 0.59
C ASN A 89 5.20 1.44 0.76
N CYS A 90 5.34 0.21 1.28
CA CYS A 90 4.22 -0.73 1.33
C CYS A 90 4.23 -1.51 2.65
N PHE A 91 3.02 -1.88 3.06
CA PHE A 91 2.77 -2.66 4.27
C PHE A 91 1.87 -3.83 3.92
N VAL A 92 2.15 -4.99 4.48
CA VAL A 92 1.24 -6.12 4.46
C VAL A 92 0.57 -6.18 5.83
N ILE A 93 -0.76 -6.08 5.84
CA ILE A 93 -1.53 -6.19 7.08
C ILE A 93 -2.15 -7.58 7.17
N PRO A 94 -2.48 -8.05 8.39
CA PRO A 94 -3.11 -9.36 8.55
C PRO A 94 -4.40 -9.48 7.75
N SER A 95 -4.73 -10.70 7.33
CA SER A 95 -6.04 -10.99 6.74
C SER A 95 -7.13 -10.59 7.72
N PRO A 96 -8.25 -10.04 7.25
CA PRO A 96 -9.35 -9.67 8.14
C PRO A 96 -9.93 -10.93 8.81
N LYS A 97 -10.32 -10.82 10.07
CA LYS A 97 -11.16 -11.86 10.68
C LYS A 97 -12.48 -11.93 9.92
N ASP A 98 -13.05 -13.14 9.83
CA ASP A 98 -14.28 -13.37 9.07
C ASP A 98 -15.52 -12.85 9.85
N SER A 99 -15.53 -11.55 10.07
CA SER A 99 -16.62 -10.84 10.76
C SER A 99 -16.65 -9.40 10.26
N ARG A 100 -17.82 -8.75 10.42
CA ARG A 100 -17.93 -7.32 10.04
C ARG A 100 -16.90 -6.47 10.79
N GLU A 101 -16.74 -6.73 12.08
CA GLU A 101 -15.78 -6.02 12.92
C GLU A 101 -14.36 -6.20 12.37
N GLY A 102 -13.95 -7.44 12.09
CA GLY A 102 -12.60 -7.72 11.56
C GLY A 102 -12.33 -7.07 10.21
N ILE A 103 -13.34 -7.06 9.33
CA ILE A 103 -13.22 -6.39 8.03
C ILE A 103 -13.05 -4.88 8.22
N LEU A 104 -13.86 -4.27 9.12
CA LEU A 104 -13.78 -2.83 9.37
C LEU A 104 -12.50 -2.44 10.09
N ASP A 105 -11.96 -3.31 10.95
CA ASP A 105 -10.65 -3.10 11.57
C ASP A 105 -9.53 -3.08 10.51
N SER A 106 -9.60 -3.98 9.54
CA SER A 106 -8.64 -3.99 8.43
C SER A 106 -8.78 -2.74 7.57
N LEU A 107 -10.02 -2.29 7.33
CA LEU A 107 -10.26 -1.03 6.61
C LEU A 107 -9.67 0.16 7.38
N LYS A 108 -9.86 0.22 8.70
CA LYS A 108 -9.27 1.26 9.54
C LYS A 108 -7.74 1.28 9.41
N GLN A 109 -7.10 0.10 9.51
CA GLN A 109 -5.65 -0.01 9.35
C GLN A 109 -5.21 0.50 7.98
N LEU A 110 -5.92 0.10 6.91
CA LEU A 110 -5.63 0.55 5.54
C LEU A 110 -5.68 2.08 5.46
N VAL A 111 -6.75 2.69 5.97
CA VAL A 111 -6.93 4.15 5.93
C VAL A 111 -5.80 4.86 6.69
N GLU A 112 -5.45 4.37 7.90
CA GLU A 112 -4.39 4.96 8.70
C GLU A 112 -3.02 4.91 8.01
N ILE A 113 -2.72 3.81 7.34
CA ILE A 113 -1.45 3.66 6.63
C ILE A 113 -1.43 4.54 5.38
N GLN A 114 -2.53 4.53 4.61
CA GLN A 114 -2.61 5.30 3.37
C GLN A 114 -2.61 6.81 3.61
N SER A 115 -3.24 7.27 4.68
CA SER A 115 -3.22 8.70 5.04
C SER A 115 -1.79 9.20 5.29
N ARG A 116 -0.87 8.29 5.63
CA ARG A 116 0.56 8.59 5.82
C ARG A 116 1.40 8.19 4.59
N SER A 117 0.76 8.04 3.44
CA SER A 117 1.39 7.74 2.13
C SER A 117 1.90 6.30 1.98
N GLY A 118 1.50 5.37 2.83
CA GLY A 118 1.84 3.95 2.67
C GLY A 118 0.88 3.22 1.73
N GLY A 119 1.39 2.30 0.92
CA GLY A 119 0.56 1.33 0.20
C GLY A 119 0.22 0.15 1.12
N VAL A 120 -0.89 -0.55 0.85
CA VAL A 120 -1.35 -1.67 1.70
C VAL A 120 -1.67 -2.89 0.86
N GLY A 121 -1.16 -4.04 1.29
CA GLY A 121 -1.54 -5.34 0.75
C GLY A 121 -2.25 -6.17 1.82
N LEU A 122 -3.36 -6.83 1.46
CA LEU A 122 -4.05 -7.75 2.37
C LEU A 122 -4.70 -8.89 1.60
N ASN A 123 -4.75 -10.05 2.25
CA ASN A 123 -5.31 -11.27 1.68
C ASN A 123 -6.73 -11.47 2.23
N LEU A 124 -7.70 -11.64 1.34
CA LEU A 124 -9.13 -11.75 1.69
C LEU A 124 -9.61 -13.20 1.83
N SER A 125 -8.71 -14.19 1.72
CA SER A 125 -9.10 -15.60 1.69
C SER A 125 -9.66 -16.12 3.02
N SER A 126 -9.48 -15.38 4.09
CA SER A 126 -10.11 -15.69 5.38
C SER A 126 -11.60 -15.43 5.40
N LEU A 127 -12.13 -14.66 4.45
CA LEU A 127 -13.55 -14.29 4.42
C LEU A 127 -14.38 -15.40 3.79
N ARG A 128 -15.51 -15.75 4.42
CA ARG A 128 -16.44 -16.77 3.91
C ARG A 128 -16.95 -16.39 2.52
N PRO A 129 -17.20 -17.38 1.69
CA PRO A 129 -17.64 -17.13 0.30
C PRO A 129 -19.04 -16.53 0.22
N ARG A 130 -19.34 -16.00 -0.95
CA ARG A 130 -20.67 -15.49 -1.31
C ARG A 130 -21.70 -16.61 -1.09
N GLY A 131 -22.82 -16.27 -0.47
CA GLY A 131 -23.91 -17.21 -0.20
C GLY A 131 -23.76 -18.02 1.09
N ALA A 132 -22.57 -18.01 1.71
CA ALA A 132 -22.34 -18.72 2.96
C ALA A 132 -23.21 -18.12 4.09
N ARG A 133 -23.71 -18.98 4.98
CA ARG A 133 -24.63 -18.59 6.04
C ARG A 133 -23.98 -17.63 7.04
N VAL A 134 -24.77 -16.62 7.45
CA VAL A 134 -24.41 -15.71 8.56
C VAL A 134 -25.37 -16.01 9.72
N LYS A 135 -24.85 -16.70 10.76
CA LYS A 135 -25.64 -17.34 11.80
C LYS A 135 -26.61 -16.39 12.55
N LYS A 136 -26.12 -15.28 13.06
CA LYS A 136 -26.87 -14.43 13.99
C LYS A 136 -27.96 -13.57 13.33
N VAL A 137 -27.89 -13.35 12.03
CA VAL A 137 -28.83 -12.49 11.32
C VAL A 137 -29.65 -13.26 10.27
N ASN A 138 -29.50 -14.57 10.23
CA ASN A 138 -30.21 -15.46 9.31
C ASN A 138 -30.12 -14.97 7.85
N GLY A 139 -28.94 -14.50 7.46
CA GLY A 139 -28.66 -14.00 6.12
C GLY A 139 -27.51 -14.74 5.48
N THR A 140 -27.08 -14.23 4.34
CA THR A 140 -25.96 -14.81 3.59
C THR A 140 -24.85 -13.79 3.37
N SER A 141 -23.62 -14.27 3.22
CA SER A 141 -22.44 -13.49 2.94
C SER A 141 -22.47 -12.92 1.53
N SER A 142 -22.00 -11.69 1.37
CA SER A 142 -21.78 -11.09 0.04
C SER A 142 -20.44 -11.51 -0.58
N GLY A 143 -19.57 -12.17 0.18
CA GLY A 143 -18.29 -12.69 -0.29
C GLY A 143 -17.15 -11.66 -0.32
N PRO A 144 -15.90 -12.16 -0.40
CA PRO A 144 -14.71 -11.29 -0.38
C PRO A 144 -14.63 -10.30 -1.55
N VAL A 145 -15.18 -10.64 -2.72
CA VAL A 145 -15.13 -9.73 -3.88
C VAL A 145 -15.96 -8.47 -3.64
N THR A 146 -17.12 -8.61 -2.99
CA THR A 146 -17.94 -7.45 -2.62
C THR A 146 -17.22 -6.58 -1.58
N TRP A 147 -16.61 -7.22 -0.56
CA TRP A 147 -15.82 -6.48 0.43
C TRP A 147 -14.58 -5.83 -0.21
N ALA A 148 -13.98 -6.46 -1.23
CA ALA A 148 -12.90 -5.85 -2.01
C ALA A 148 -13.32 -4.50 -2.60
N GLY A 149 -14.58 -4.37 -3.01
CA GLY A 149 -15.15 -3.10 -3.48
C GLY A 149 -15.05 -1.99 -2.44
N LEU A 150 -15.29 -2.32 -1.16
CA LEU A 150 -15.19 -1.34 -0.07
C LEU A 150 -13.73 -0.84 0.09
N PHE A 151 -12.77 -1.75 0.12
CA PHE A 151 -11.35 -1.38 0.20
C PHE A 151 -10.91 -0.55 -1.01
N SER A 152 -11.39 -0.92 -2.19
CA SER A 152 -11.11 -0.21 -3.45
C SER A 152 -11.66 1.22 -3.39
N TYR A 153 -12.93 1.36 -2.99
CA TYR A 153 -13.59 2.67 -2.90
C TYR A 153 -12.87 3.57 -1.88
N ALA A 154 -12.55 3.02 -0.72
CA ALA A 154 -11.81 3.78 0.31
C ALA A 154 -10.48 4.29 -0.25
N THR A 155 -9.74 3.44 -0.97
CA THR A 155 -8.43 3.79 -1.52
C THR A 155 -8.52 4.86 -2.62
N HIS A 156 -9.47 4.71 -3.53
CA HIS A 156 -9.56 5.55 -4.72
C HIS A 156 -10.25 6.89 -4.42
N ASP A 157 -11.35 6.85 -3.68
CA ASP A 157 -12.28 7.98 -3.63
C ASP A 157 -12.32 8.69 -2.28
N VAL A 158 -11.94 8.03 -1.19
CA VAL A 158 -12.20 8.54 0.16
C VAL A 158 -10.94 9.00 0.89
N VAL A 159 -9.88 8.20 0.88
CA VAL A 159 -8.71 8.49 1.72
C VAL A 159 -7.95 9.70 1.19
N GLN A 160 -7.91 10.74 1.99
CA GLN A 160 -7.03 11.88 1.74
C GLN A 160 -5.63 11.52 2.19
N GLN A 161 -4.70 11.64 1.26
CA GLN A 161 -3.35 11.16 1.49
C GLN A 161 -2.42 12.29 1.87
N GLY A 162 -1.53 11.97 2.79
CA GLY A 162 -0.43 12.85 3.13
C GLY A 162 0.58 12.86 1.99
N GLY A 163 0.72 14.01 1.34
CA GLY A 163 1.70 14.17 0.28
C GLY A 163 1.13 14.03 -1.11
N THR A 164 1.97 13.64 -2.04
CA THR A 164 1.74 13.79 -3.48
C THR A 164 1.37 12.50 -4.20
N ARG A 165 1.18 11.39 -3.47
CA ARG A 165 0.87 10.08 -4.07
C ARG A 165 -0.51 9.61 -3.66
N ARG A 166 -1.26 9.06 -4.60
CA ARG A 166 -2.53 8.39 -4.34
C ARG A 166 -2.29 7.09 -3.58
N GLY A 167 -3.29 6.63 -2.86
CA GLY A 167 -3.28 5.33 -2.20
C GLY A 167 -3.04 4.20 -3.18
N ALA A 168 -2.47 3.13 -2.66
CA ALA A 168 -2.25 1.92 -3.46
C ALA A 168 -2.65 0.73 -2.60
N THR A 169 -3.50 -0.12 -3.16
CA THR A 169 -3.96 -1.34 -2.49
C THR A 169 -3.71 -2.55 -3.37
N MET A 170 -3.21 -3.61 -2.78
CA MET A 170 -3.14 -4.93 -3.39
C MET A 170 -4.07 -5.85 -2.60
N LEU A 171 -5.07 -6.42 -3.26
CA LEU A 171 -5.97 -7.41 -2.67
C LEU A 171 -5.62 -8.77 -3.24
N MET A 172 -5.56 -9.76 -2.36
CA MET A 172 -5.15 -11.11 -2.73
C MET A 172 -6.23 -12.12 -2.38
N LEU A 173 -6.34 -13.18 -3.19
CA LEU A 173 -7.22 -14.32 -2.91
C LEU A 173 -6.50 -15.61 -3.33
N TRP A 174 -6.58 -16.64 -2.51
CA TRP A 174 -5.97 -17.93 -2.82
C TRP A 174 -6.74 -18.70 -3.89
N ASP A 175 -6.03 -19.50 -4.66
CA ASP A 175 -6.53 -20.31 -5.77
C ASP A 175 -7.62 -21.31 -5.37
N TRP A 176 -7.67 -21.69 -4.10
CA TRP A 176 -8.66 -22.66 -3.59
C TRP A 176 -9.96 -22.02 -3.11
N HIS A 177 -10.04 -20.69 -3.05
CA HIS A 177 -11.21 -20.01 -2.48
C HIS A 177 -12.43 -20.15 -3.41
N PRO A 178 -13.64 -20.46 -2.88
CA PRO A 178 -14.82 -20.64 -3.75
C PRO A 178 -15.15 -19.47 -4.66
N ASP A 179 -14.83 -18.23 -4.26
CA ASP A 179 -15.11 -17.03 -5.05
C ASP A 179 -13.95 -16.62 -5.97
N ILE A 180 -12.96 -17.53 -6.22
CA ILE A 180 -11.77 -17.16 -7.00
C ILE A 180 -12.11 -16.76 -8.44
N GLU A 181 -13.07 -17.44 -9.08
CA GLU A 181 -13.46 -17.11 -10.44
C GLU A 181 -14.08 -15.71 -10.52
N GLU A 182 -14.95 -15.37 -9.56
CA GLU A 182 -15.52 -14.02 -9.47
C GLU A 182 -14.38 -12.99 -9.29
N PHE A 183 -13.41 -13.30 -8.41
CA PHE A 183 -12.26 -12.42 -8.15
C PHE A 183 -11.43 -12.17 -9.41
N ILE A 184 -11.15 -13.22 -10.19
CA ILE A 184 -10.37 -13.13 -11.43
C ILE A 184 -11.09 -12.26 -12.46
N THR A 185 -12.40 -12.44 -12.60
CA THR A 185 -13.18 -11.82 -13.68
C THR A 185 -13.74 -10.44 -13.33
N VAL A 186 -13.74 -10.03 -12.05
CA VAL A 186 -14.43 -8.81 -11.61
C VAL A 186 -13.94 -7.56 -12.36
N LYS A 187 -12.67 -7.50 -12.74
CA LYS A 187 -12.09 -6.35 -13.47
C LYS A 187 -12.42 -6.32 -14.96
N GLN A 188 -13.14 -7.30 -15.48
CA GLN A 188 -13.73 -7.18 -16.82
C GLN A 188 -14.74 -6.03 -16.84
N ASP A 189 -15.34 -5.71 -15.71
CA ASP A 189 -16.11 -4.49 -15.52
C ASP A 189 -15.19 -3.44 -14.88
N LEU A 190 -14.73 -2.50 -15.69
CA LEU A 190 -13.76 -1.48 -15.28
C LEU A 190 -14.31 -0.50 -14.22
N SER A 191 -15.62 -0.50 -13.99
CA SER A 191 -16.22 0.33 -12.93
C SER A 191 -16.05 -0.30 -11.54
N LYS A 192 -15.73 -1.60 -11.49
CA LYS A 192 -15.56 -2.33 -10.23
C LYS A 192 -14.10 -2.41 -9.83
N ILE A 193 -13.83 -2.26 -8.55
CA ILE A 193 -12.50 -2.42 -7.95
C ILE A 193 -11.41 -1.65 -8.73
N ASN A 194 -11.70 -0.38 -9.01
CA ASN A 194 -10.76 0.49 -9.73
C ASN A 194 -9.63 1.04 -8.85
N GLY A 195 -9.77 0.98 -7.53
CA GLY A 195 -8.78 1.48 -6.56
C GLY A 195 -7.82 0.43 -6.03
N ALA A 196 -7.87 -0.81 -6.54
CA ALA A 196 -7.00 -1.88 -6.04
C ALA A 196 -6.46 -2.73 -7.17
N ASN A 197 -5.23 -3.18 -7.02
CA ASN A 197 -4.67 -4.26 -7.82
C ASN A 197 -5.12 -5.59 -7.22
N LEU A 198 -5.33 -6.59 -8.06
CA LEU A 198 -5.75 -7.93 -7.64
C LEU A 198 -4.63 -8.92 -7.96
N SER A 199 -4.41 -9.86 -7.04
CA SER A 199 -3.41 -10.91 -7.22
C SER A 199 -3.96 -12.24 -6.72
N VAL A 200 -3.88 -13.27 -7.56
CA VAL A 200 -4.21 -14.62 -7.15
C VAL A 200 -2.99 -15.24 -6.48
N CYS A 201 -3.16 -15.74 -5.27
CA CYS A 201 -2.12 -16.52 -4.60
C CYS A 201 -2.20 -17.95 -5.14
N ILE A 202 -1.10 -18.43 -5.68
CA ILE A 202 -1.04 -19.74 -6.36
C ILE A 202 -0.28 -20.72 -5.47
N SER A 203 -0.90 -21.86 -5.17
CA SER A 203 -0.27 -22.91 -4.38
C SER A 203 0.55 -23.86 -5.26
N ASP A 204 1.50 -24.55 -4.65
CA ASP A 204 2.27 -25.58 -5.34
C ASP A 204 1.35 -26.72 -5.81
N GLU A 205 0.36 -27.06 -4.99
CA GLU A 205 -0.63 -28.09 -5.30
C GLU A 205 -1.45 -27.73 -6.55
N PHE A 206 -1.85 -26.46 -6.67
CA PHE A 206 -2.54 -25.98 -7.87
C PHE A 206 -1.63 -26.13 -9.10
N MET A 207 -0.38 -25.72 -8.98
CA MET A 207 0.57 -25.82 -10.10
C MET A 207 0.80 -27.28 -10.53
N GLU A 208 0.83 -28.21 -9.56
CA GLU A 208 0.93 -29.64 -9.88
C GLU A 208 -0.34 -30.17 -10.56
N ALA A 209 -1.52 -29.68 -10.14
CA ALA A 209 -2.78 -30.04 -10.80
C ALA A 209 -2.79 -29.54 -12.26
N VAL A 210 -2.34 -28.29 -12.48
CA VAL A 210 -2.23 -27.72 -13.83
C VAL A 210 -1.29 -28.56 -14.71
N LYS A 211 -0.10 -28.93 -14.19
CA LYS A 211 0.86 -29.76 -14.94
C LYS A 211 0.29 -31.11 -15.33
N LYS A 212 -0.59 -31.64 -14.50
CA LYS A 212 -1.16 -33.01 -14.70
C LYS A 212 -2.55 -32.97 -15.32
N ASP A 213 -3.03 -31.81 -15.70
CA ASP A 213 -4.35 -31.56 -16.28
C ASP A 213 -5.47 -32.17 -15.41
N LYS A 214 -5.41 -31.91 -14.10
CA LYS A 214 -6.37 -32.42 -13.11
C LYS A 214 -7.36 -31.35 -12.71
N ASP A 215 -8.53 -31.80 -12.28
CA ASP A 215 -9.54 -30.93 -11.66
C ASP A 215 -8.97 -30.28 -10.42
N TRP A 216 -9.45 -29.06 -10.13
CA TRP A 216 -9.07 -28.29 -8.95
C TRP A 216 -10.33 -28.00 -8.12
N ASN A 217 -10.29 -28.35 -6.85
CA ASN A 217 -11.43 -28.17 -5.94
C ASN A 217 -11.35 -26.81 -5.25
N LEU A 218 -12.46 -26.09 -5.27
CA LEU A 218 -12.61 -24.86 -4.51
C LEU A 218 -13.19 -25.22 -3.14
N ILE A 219 -12.53 -24.80 -2.07
CA ILE A 219 -12.86 -25.22 -0.70
C ILE A 219 -12.87 -24.04 0.26
N PHE A 220 -13.61 -24.19 1.36
CA PHE A 220 -13.59 -23.25 2.47
C PHE A 220 -13.85 -24.03 3.75
N PRO A 221 -13.28 -23.61 4.90
CA PRO A 221 -13.52 -24.33 6.16
C PRO A 221 -15.01 -24.44 6.50
N ASP A 222 -15.37 -25.51 7.20
CA ASP A 222 -16.74 -25.70 7.68
C ASP A 222 -17.07 -24.63 8.73
N LEU A 223 -18.00 -23.76 8.40
CA LEU A 223 -18.42 -22.65 9.26
C LEU A 223 -19.17 -23.12 10.52
N ASP A 224 -19.64 -24.38 10.52
CA ASP A 224 -20.33 -24.96 11.68
C ASP A 224 -19.37 -25.75 12.59
N ASP A 225 -18.10 -25.91 12.22
CA ASP A 225 -17.09 -26.51 13.09
C ASP A 225 -16.90 -25.62 14.32
N PRO A 226 -17.01 -26.18 15.55
CA PRO A 226 -16.78 -25.41 16.77
C PRO A 226 -15.38 -24.75 16.86
N LYS A 227 -14.42 -25.24 16.08
CA LYS A 227 -13.06 -24.69 16.03
C LYS A 227 -12.93 -23.49 15.08
N TYR A 228 -13.98 -23.22 14.27
CA TYR A 228 -13.92 -22.09 13.34
C TYR A 228 -14.03 -20.77 14.14
N ASP A 229 -12.96 -20.01 14.15
CA ASP A 229 -12.87 -18.74 14.87
C ASP A 229 -13.15 -17.57 13.90
N THR A 230 -14.23 -16.82 14.17
CA THR A 230 -14.64 -15.67 13.35
C THR A 230 -14.30 -14.34 14.03
#